data_fce61e3f08f8f9cf9a7829225b6e2bb5
#
_entry.id   fce61e3f08f8f9cf9a7829225b6e2bb5
#
_cell.length_a   1.000
_cell.length_b   1.000
_cell.length_c   1.000
_cell.angle_alpha   90.00
_cell.angle_beta   90.00
_cell.angle_gamma   90.00
#
_symmetry.space_group_name_H-M   'P 1'
#
loop_
_entity.id
_entity.type
_entity.pdbx_description
1 polymer ?
#
loop_
_entity_poly.entity_id
_entity_poly.type
_entity_poly.pdbx_seq_one_letter_code
_entity_poly.pdbx_strand_id
1 'polypeptide(L)'
;MAAVLMVATFPGRTQALGLITEPLLRDLHLDRVTYAQFNLWASLLGALFCFPAGWAMDRIGLRISTSVCLAGLVAAVVAFANTGEHLGAFFVILLATRGLGQSALSVFSISTVSRWFPIRSGPAMAVYSILLSLFFAVSFGAVGARIQTAGWREAWSNVALVLAAGVVPLVVLVLRDPVRSISLKGPTHDGLPTDLDTRAMVHDEEGGATLNQALRTKAFWLFAGAAASFNLIASGLGLFNEAILVERGFAPSMLPAFLAGTALLSLGGQAVTGWMIQRFRLQLVSALSLGLYALGLAGLAMASQVWQLVIVAIPLGLAAGMTMVLFFSVWGELYGQRHLGRIQGSAQMVTVLSSAMGPVVFAWAQVHWKAFGPLLYLAAATVLLIGLAARFLPLPERRSTPRPSEYLETL
;
A
#
# COMPACT_ATOMS: atom_id res chain seq x y z
N MET A 1 8.71 12.04 -6.62
CA MET A 1 8.69 10.97 -7.64
C MET A 1 7.91 9.73 -7.19
N ALA A 2 8.28 9.08 -6.09
CA ALA A 2 7.59 7.88 -5.60
C ALA A 2 6.07 8.06 -5.45
N ALA A 3 5.59 9.15 -4.85
CA ALA A 3 4.15 9.41 -4.72
C ALA A 3 3.44 9.52 -6.09
N VAL A 4 4.12 10.09 -7.10
CA VAL A 4 3.60 10.14 -8.48
C VAL A 4 3.47 8.73 -9.06
N LEU A 5 4.45 7.84 -8.84
CA LEU A 5 4.36 6.43 -9.25
C LEU A 5 3.19 5.71 -8.59
N MET A 6 2.94 5.96 -7.31
CA MET A 6 1.81 5.34 -6.63
C MET A 6 0.47 5.86 -7.15
N VAL A 7 0.37 7.15 -7.44
CA VAL A 7 -0.86 7.71 -8.05
C VAL A 7 -1.05 7.20 -9.48
N ALA A 8 0.02 6.94 -10.21
CA ALA A 8 -0.06 6.28 -11.52
C ALA A 8 -0.68 4.87 -11.47
N THR A 9 -0.77 4.25 -10.28
CA THR A 9 -1.52 2.99 -10.08
C THR A 9 -3.04 3.17 -10.15
N PHE A 10 -3.53 4.41 -10.18
CA PHE A 10 -4.96 4.77 -10.11
C PHE A 10 -5.87 3.88 -10.98
N PRO A 11 -5.61 3.67 -12.29
CA PRO A 11 -6.53 2.90 -13.14
C PRO A 11 -6.68 1.43 -12.70
N GLY A 12 -5.70 0.87 -12.00
CA GLY A 12 -5.75 -0.50 -11.46
C GLY A 12 -6.40 -0.61 -10.08
N ARG A 13 -6.76 0.50 -9.43
CA ARG A 13 -7.31 0.51 -8.08
C ARG A 13 -8.81 0.24 -8.06
N THR A 14 -9.27 -0.51 -7.05
CA THR A 14 -10.70 -0.83 -6.87
C THR A 14 -11.56 0.42 -6.80
N GLN A 15 -11.11 1.45 -6.09
CA GLN A 15 -11.83 2.70 -5.93
C GLN A 15 -11.97 3.46 -7.26
N ALA A 16 -10.92 3.45 -8.09
CA ALA A 16 -10.97 4.09 -9.40
C ALA A 16 -11.90 3.35 -10.37
N LEU A 17 -11.85 2.01 -10.38
CA LEU A 17 -12.80 1.21 -11.15
C LEU A 17 -14.22 1.37 -10.66
N GLY A 18 -14.42 1.60 -9.36
CA GLY A 18 -15.72 1.93 -8.79
C GLY A 18 -16.39 3.17 -9.38
N LEU A 19 -15.60 4.18 -9.81
CA LEU A 19 -16.13 5.39 -10.46
C LEU A 19 -16.81 5.11 -11.80
N ILE A 20 -16.37 4.06 -12.49
CA ILE A 20 -16.84 3.72 -13.85
C ILE A 20 -17.71 2.47 -13.87
N THR A 21 -17.97 1.83 -12.73
CA THR A 21 -18.69 0.54 -12.71
C THR A 21 -20.04 0.63 -13.40
N GLU A 22 -20.90 1.57 -13.03
CA GLU A 22 -22.24 1.66 -13.61
C GLU A 22 -22.26 1.97 -15.11
N PRO A 23 -21.53 2.99 -15.61
CA PRO A 23 -21.48 3.24 -17.05
C PRO A 23 -20.80 2.11 -17.82
N LEU A 24 -19.79 1.45 -17.26
CA LEU A 24 -19.11 0.31 -17.87
C LEU A 24 -20.04 -0.90 -18.02
N LEU A 25 -20.81 -1.23 -16.96
CA LEU A 25 -21.79 -2.33 -17.00
C LEU A 25 -22.83 -2.12 -18.07
N ARG A 26 -23.33 -0.88 -18.25
CA ARG A 26 -24.29 -0.52 -19.29
C ARG A 26 -23.71 -0.67 -20.69
N ASP A 27 -22.50 -0.14 -20.91
CA ASP A 27 -21.85 -0.12 -22.22
C ASP A 27 -21.42 -1.52 -22.71
N LEU A 28 -21.04 -2.40 -21.78
CA LEU A 28 -20.57 -3.76 -22.10
C LEU A 28 -21.65 -4.83 -21.92
N HIS A 29 -22.90 -4.42 -21.59
CA HIS A 29 -24.00 -5.31 -21.31
C HIS A 29 -23.68 -6.40 -20.29
N LEU A 30 -22.84 -6.05 -19.27
CA LEU A 30 -22.38 -6.96 -18.22
C LEU A 30 -23.29 -6.92 -17.01
N ASP A 31 -23.59 -8.09 -16.47
CA ASP A 31 -24.22 -8.20 -15.19
C ASP A 31 -23.23 -7.92 -14.03
N ARG A 32 -23.76 -7.47 -12.90
CA ARG A 32 -22.93 -7.12 -11.73
C ARG A 32 -22.18 -8.29 -11.14
N VAL A 33 -22.73 -9.51 -11.24
CA VAL A 33 -22.13 -10.71 -10.64
C VAL A 33 -20.89 -11.11 -11.45
N THR A 34 -21.01 -11.17 -12.78
CA THR A 34 -19.89 -11.46 -13.67
C THR A 34 -18.77 -10.42 -13.53
N TYR A 35 -19.11 -9.13 -13.46
CA TYR A 35 -18.13 -8.08 -13.25
C TYR A 35 -17.43 -8.23 -11.88
N ALA A 36 -18.17 -8.52 -10.81
CA ALA A 36 -17.60 -8.76 -9.48
C ALA A 36 -16.65 -9.97 -9.48
N GLN A 37 -17.02 -11.06 -10.16
CA GLN A 37 -16.15 -12.23 -10.33
C GLN A 37 -14.87 -11.88 -11.11
N PHE A 38 -14.98 -11.14 -12.19
CA PHE A 38 -13.81 -10.68 -12.95
C PHE A 38 -12.89 -9.81 -12.11
N ASN A 39 -13.45 -8.87 -11.32
CA ASN A 39 -12.67 -8.06 -10.41
C ASN A 39 -11.97 -8.87 -9.31
N LEU A 40 -12.66 -9.88 -8.76
CA LEU A 40 -12.09 -10.79 -7.76
C LEU A 40 -10.90 -11.55 -8.35
N TRP A 41 -11.13 -12.27 -9.48
CA TRP A 41 -10.08 -13.06 -10.11
C TRP A 41 -8.92 -12.20 -10.66
N ALA A 42 -9.22 -11.05 -11.28
CA ALA A 42 -8.19 -10.12 -11.71
C ALA A 42 -7.37 -9.56 -10.54
N SER A 43 -7.96 -9.35 -9.36
CA SER A 43 -7.24 -8.93 -8.17
C SER A 43 -6.36 -10.05 -7.60
N LEU A 44 -6.90 -11.28 -7.51
CA LEU A 44 -6.16 -12.45 -6.99
C LEU A 44 -4.98 -12.79 -7.90
N LEU A 45 -5.22 -12.94 -9.21
CA LEU A 45 -4.16 -13.24 -10.18
C LEU A 45 -3.21 -12.03 -10.37
N GLY A 46 -3.75 -10.81 -10.34
CA GLY A 46 -2.97 -9.58 -10.39
C GLY A 46 -2.00 -9.42 -9.22
N ALA A 47 -2.33 -9.93 -8.03
CA ALA A 47 -1.44 -9.92 -6.88
C ALA A 47 -0.13 -10.69 -7.13
N LEU A 48 -0.17 -11.72 -7.97
CA LEU A 48 1.01 -12.51 -8.33
C LEU A 48 2.08 -11.67 -9.06
N PHE A 49 1.70 -10.56 -9.69
CA PHE A 49 2.64 -9.64 -10.35
C PHE A 49 3.59 -8.93 -9.37
N CYS A 50 3.25 -8.87 -8.07
CA CYS A 50 4.13 -8.28 -7.07
C CYS A 50 5.47 -9.00 -6.98
N PHE A 51 5.48 -10.33 -7.08
CA PHE A 51 6.71 -11.11 -6.94
C PHE A 51 7.68 -10.91 -8.11
N PRO A 52 7.29 -11.11 -9.39
CA PRO A 52 8.20 -10.85 -10.51
C PRO A 52 8.58 -9.36 -10.61
N ALA A 53 7.72 -8.42 -10.21
CA ALA A 53 8.06 -7.01 -10.14
C ALA A 53 9.21 -6.75 -9.16
N GLY A 54 9.11 -7.29 -7.93
CA GLY A 54 10.19 -7.19 -6.94
C GLY A 54 11.50 -7.83 -7.42
N TRP A 55 11.41 -9.01 -8.06
CA TRP A 55 12.57 -9.69 -8.63
C TRP A 55 13.21 -8.90 -9.78
N ALA A 56 12.41 -8.37 -10.69
CA ALA A 56 12.89 -7.55 -11.81
C ALA A 56 13.60 -6.30 -11.30
N MET A 57 13.02 -5.61 -10.30
CA MET A 57 13.62 -4.43 -9.71
C MET A 57 15.00 -4.73 -9.08
N ASP A 58 15.14 -5.87 -8.40
CA ASP A 58 16.41 -6.26 -7.76
C ASP A 58 17.47 -6.68 -8.80
N ARG A 59 17.05 -7.19 -9.98
CA ARG A 59 17.96 -7.73 -10.99
C ARG A 59 18.36 -6.72 -12.07
N ILE A 60 17.38 -6.02 -12.64
CA ILE A 60 17.58 -5.11 -13.79
C ILE A 60 17.51 -3.62 -13.41
N GLY A 61 17.27 -3.33 -12.11
CA GLY A 61 17.22 -1.98 -11.58
C GLY A 61 15.81 -1.38 -11.55
N LEU A 62 15.68 -0.33 -10.74
CA LEU A 62 14.40 0.33 -10.47
C LEU A 62 13.89 1.10 -11.70
N ARG A 63 14.78 1.85 -12.37
CA ARG A 63 14.44 2.72 -13.51
C ARG A 63 13.85 1.91 -14.68
N ILE A 64 14.56 0.86 -15.10
CA ILE A 64 14.14 0.03 -16.24
C ILE A 64 12.87 -0.71 -15.91
N SER A 65 12.79 -1.39 -14.77
CA SER A 65 11.62 -2.15 -14.34
C SER A 65 10.37 -1.29 -14.24
N THR A 66 10.50 -0.08 -13.67
CA THR A 66 9.39 0.88 -13.55
C THR A 66 8.94 1.39 -14.91
N SER A 67 9.89 1.72 -15.82
CA SER A 67 9.56 2.23 -17.15
C SER A 67 8.81 1.19 -17.99
N VAL A 68 9.27 -0.07 -17.99
CA VAL A 68 8.61 -1.17 -18.69
C VAL A 68 7.22 -1.43 -18.13
N CYS A 69 7.10 -1.49 -16.80
CA CYS A 69 5.80 -1.69 -16.14
C CYS A 69 4.83 -0.56 -16.46
N LEU A 70 5.30 0.69 -16.44
CA LEU A 70 4.46 1.86 -16.71
C LEU A 70 4.03 1.90 -18.20
N ALA A 71 4.91 1.57 -19.14
CA ALA A 71 4.57 1.44 -20.55
C ALA A 71 3.51 0.35 -20.78
N GLY A 72 3.66 -0.80 -20.14
CA GLY A 72 2.65 -1.86 -20.14
C GLY A 72 1.31 -1.43 -19.55
N LEU A 73 1.35 -0.66 -18.44
CA LEU A 73 0.14 -0.10 -17.82
C LEU A 73 -0.56 0.90 -18.77
N VAL A 74 0.18 1.78 -19.42
CA VAL A 74 -0.36 2.71 -20.42
C VAL A 74 -1.08 1.94 -21.54
N ALA A 75 -0.43 0.91 -22.10
CA ALA A 75 -1.04 0.06 -23.10
C ALA A 75 -2.32 -0.63 -22.61
N ALA A 76 -2.31 -1.15 -21.37
CA ALA A 76 -3.48 -1.77 -20.74
C ALA A 76 -4.62 -0.76 -20.53
N VAL A 77 -4.33 0.49 -20.11
CA VAL A 77 -5.36 1.54 -19.90
C VAL A 77 -5.93 2.02 -21.23
N VAL A 78 -5.10 2.15 -22.29
CA VAL A 78 -5.56 2.45 -23.64
C VAL A 78 -6.48 1.33 -24.15
N ALA A 79 -6.08 0.07 -23.99
CA ALA A 79 -6.90 -1.07 -24.35
C ALA A 79 -8.22 -1.10 -23.55
N PHE A 80 -8.18 -0.74 -22.25
CA PHE A 80 -9.35 -0.66 -21.39
C PHE A 80 -10.35 0.39 -21.89
N ALA A 81 -9.87 1.60 -22.25
CA ALA A 81 -10.72 2.66 -22.80
C ALA A 81 -11.39 2.28 -24.13
N ASN A 82 -10.74 1.41 -24.92
CA ASN A 82 -11.23 0.94 -26.22
C ASN A 82 -11.83 -0.47 -26.17
N THR A 83 -12.11 -1.01 -24.98
CA THR A 83 -12.65 -2.37 -24.85
C THR A 83 -14.03 -2.48 -25.45
N GLY A 84 -14.28 -3.60 -26.14
CA GLY A 84 -15.59 -3.99 -26.68
C GLY A 84 -16.27 -5.05 -25.79
N GLU A 85 -17.30 -5.68 -26.33
CA GLU A 85 -18.16 -6.66 -25.62
C GLU A 85 -17.52 -8.05 -25.43
N HIS A 86 -16.29 -8.26 -25.90
CA HIS A 86 -15.61 -9.55 -25.77
C HIS A 86 -15.14 -9.78 -24.32
N LEU A 87 -15.87 -10.58 -23.54
CA LEU A 87 -15.63 -10.86 -22.12
C LEU A 87 -14.21 -11.34 -21.83
N GLY A 88 -13.66 -12.23 -22.67
CA GLY A 88 -12.30 -12.74 -22.47
C GLY A 88 -11.24 -11.65 -22.62
N ALA A 89 -11.36 -10.79 -23.64
CA ALA A 89 -10.47 -9.67 -23.84
C ALA A 89 -10.58 -8.66 -22.68
N PHE A 90 -11.80 -8.34 -22.26
CA PHE A 90 -12.04 -7.47 -21.09
C PHE A 90 -11.37 -8.00 -19.83
N PHE A 91 -11.51 -9.32 -19.53
CA PHE A 91 -10.87 -9.92 -18.35
C PHE A 91 -9.35 -9.82 -18.40
N VAL A 92 -8.72 -10.11 -19.56
CA VAL A 92 -7.25 -10.00 -19.72
C VAL A 92 -6.78 -8.56 -19.54
N ILE A 93 -7.50 -7.59 -20.10
CA ILE A 93 -7.18 -6.16 -19.96
C ILE A 93 -7.33 -5.72 -18.50
N LEU A 94 -8.40 -6.13 -17.82
CA LEU A 94 -8.64 -5.86 -16.41
C LEU A 94 -7.52 -6.46 -15.54
N LEU A 95 -7.14 -7.73 -15.81
CA LEU A 95 -6.04 -8.40 -15.13
C LEU A 95 -4.71 -7.67 -15.34
N ALA A 96 -4.39 -7.27 -16.57
CA ALA A 96 -3.18 -6.50 -16.85
C ALA A 96 -3.17 -5.16 -16.11
N THR A 97 -4.29 -4.44 -16.12
CA THR A 97 -4.42 -3.15 -15.41
C THR A 97 -4.27 -3.32 -13.91
N ARG A 98 -4.84 -4.37 -13.31
CA ARG A 98 -4.68 -4.71 -11.89
C ARG A 98 -3.26 -5.14 -11.56
N GLY A 99 -2.70 -6.07 -12.34
CA GLY A 99 -1.37 -6.63 -12.10
C GLY A 99 -0.27 -5.59 -12.25
N LEU A 100 -0.28 -4.79 -13.31
CA LEU A 100 0.72 -3.76 -13.55
C LEU A 100 0.50 -2.53 -12.65
N GLY A 101 -0.75 -2.05 -12.55
CA GLY A 101 -1.10 -0.87 -11.77
C GLY A 101 -1.08 -1.15 -10.27
N GLN A 102 -2.08 -1.84 -9.76
CA GLN A 102 -2.25 -2.02 -8.32
C GLN A 102 -1.10 -2.81 -7.67
N SER A 103 -0.55 -3.81 -8.36
CA SER A 103 0.45 -4.72 -7.79
C SER A 103 1.88 -4.27 -8.10
N ALA A 104 2.36 -4.42 -9.32
CA ALA A 104 3.76 -4.20 -9.68
C ALA A 104 4.23 -2.77 -9.42
N LEU A 105 3.49 -1.77 -9.91
CA LEU A 105 3.87 -0.36 -9.79
C LEU A 105 3.85 0.12 -8.33
N SER A 106 2.98 -0.46 -7.48
CA SER A 106 2.98 -0.20 -6.04
C SER A 106 4.28 -0.65 -5.37
N VAL A 107 4.79 -1.83 -5.74
CA VAL A 107 6.07 -2.35 -5.23
C VAL A 107 7.21 -1.39 -5.60
N PHE A 108 7.28 -0.94 -6.85
CA PHE A 108 8.29 0.01 -7.31
C PHE A 108 8.21 1.35 -6.58
N SER A 109 6.99 1.87 -6.41
CA SER A 109 6.77 3.14 -5.72
C SER A 109 7.28 3.13 -4.29
N ILE A 110 6.86 2.14 -3.49
CA ILE A 110 7.24 2.03 -2.07
C ILE A 110 8.73 1.78 -1.94
N SER A 111 9.27 0.86 -2.75
CA SER A 111 10.69 0.53 -2.73
C SER A 111 11.59 1.72 -3.14
N THR A 112 11.09 2.62 -3.99
CA THR A 112 11.80 3.86 -4.33
C THR A 112 12.11 4.68 -3.07
N VAL A 113 11.12 4.90 -2.20
CA VAL A 113 11.33 5.69 -0.98
C VAL A 113 12.34 5.02 -0.05
N SER A 114 12.16 3.71 0.20
CA SER A 114 13.03 2.95 1.09
C SER A 114 14.49 2.92 0.60
N ARG A 115 14.72 2.84 -0.71
CA ARG A 115 16.08 2.82 -1.30
C ARG A 115 16.77 4.18 -1.27
N TRP A 116 16.01 5.28 -1.39
CA TRP A 116 16.58 6.63 -1.37
C TRP A 116 16.76 7.18 0.04
N PHE A 117 16.02 6.70 1.02
CA PHE A 117 16.05 7.16 2.41
C PHE A 117 16.26 6.02 3.40
N PRO A 118 17.38 5.27 3.32
CA PRO A 118 17.60 4.09 4.16
C PRO A 118 17.69 4.43 5.65
N ILE A 119 18.31 5.57 6.01
CA ILE A 119 18.52 5.98 7.41
C ILE A 119 17.29 6.67 8.00
N ARG A 120 16.49 7.37 7.18
CA ARG A 120 15.32 8.15 7.59
C ARG A 120 14.03 7.64 6.92
N SER A 121 13.87 6.31 6.86
CA SER A 121 12.74 5.67 6.17
C SER A 121 11.38 6.09 6.75
N GLY A 122 11.24 6.15 8.07
CA GLY A 122 9.99 6.51 8.74
C GLY A 122 9.44 7.89 8.34
N PRO A 123 10.19 9.01 8.54
CA PRO A 123 9.77 10.34 8.10
C PRO A 123 9.54 10.43 6.60
N ALA A 124 10.41 9.84 5.80
CA ALA A 124 10.28 9.84 4.34
C ALA A 124 8.98 9.14 3.91
N MET A 125 8.65 8.02 4.55
CA MET A 125 7.39 7.29 4.31
C MET A 125 6.17 8.07 4.81
N ALA A 126 6.26 8.82 5.90
CA ALA A 126 5.17 9.68 6.35
C ALA A 126 4.88 10.80 5.34
N VAL A 127 5.92 11.52 4.88
CA VAL A 127 5.77 12.55 3.84
C VAL A 127 5.22 11.93 2.55
N TYR A 128 5.75 10.79 2.14
CA TYR A 128 5.25 10.05 0.99
C TYR A 128 3.76 9.70 1.12
N SER A 129 3.33 9.21 2.28
CA SER A 129 1.94 8.83 2.54
C SER A 129 0.99 10.03 2.51
N ILE A 130 1.41 11.18 3.07
CA ILE A 130 0.62 12.42 3.03
C ILE A 130 0.47 12.90 1.59
N LEU A 131 1.57 12.97 0.82
CA LEU A 131 1.54 13.36 -0.60
C LEU A 131 0.65 12.41 -1.40
N LEU A 132 0.71 11.13 -1.10
CA LEU A 132 -0.12 10.11 -1.72
C LEU A 132 -1.60 10.35 -1.49
N SER A 133 -2.00 10.62 -0.25
CA SER A 133 -3.39 10.90 0.10
C SER A 133 -3.92 12.15 -0.63
N LEU A 134 -3.11 13.20 -0.69
CA LEU A 134 -3.47 14.44 -1.41
C LEU A 134 -3.58 14.21 -2.91
N PHE A 135 -2.62 13.52 -3.52
CA PHE A 135 -2.62 13.27 -4.96
C PHE A 135 -3.76 12.36 -5.38
N PHE A 136 -4.07 11.33 -4.59
CA PHE A 136 -5.25 10.50 -4.86
C PHE A 136 -6.55 11.30 -4.73
N ALA A 137 -6.69 12.16 -3.73
CA ALA A 137 -7.87 13.00 -3.58
C ALA A 137 -8.09 13.89 -4.82
N VAL A 138 -7.03 14.52 -5.32
CA VAL A 138 -7.06 15.33 -6.56
C VAL A 138 -7.42 14.44 -7.76
N SER A 139 -6.80 13.27 -7.89
CA SER A 139 -7.04 12.36 -9.01
C SER A 139 -8.47 11.85 -9.04
N PHE A 140 -9.04 11.46 -7.88
CA PHE A 140 -10.43 11.03 -7.78
C PHE A 140 -11.40 12.14 -8.17
N GLY A 141 -11.16 13.37 -7.70
CA GLY A 141 -11.96 14.54 -8.06
C GLY A 141 -11.91 14.87 -9.55
N ALA A 142 -10.71 14.96 -10.11
CA ALA A 142 -10.49 15.30 -11.52
C ALA A 142 -11.08 14.24 -12.47
N VAL A 143 -10.79 12.95 -12.22
CA VAL A 143 -11.31 11.86 -13.05
C VAL A 143 -12.83 11.73 -12.89
N GLY A 144 -13.36 11.85 -11.66
CA GLY A 144 -14.80 11.82 -11.42
C GLY A 144 -15.54 12.92 -12.16
N ALA A 145 -15.04 14.17 -12.14
CA ALA A 145 -15.60 15.28 -12.91
C ALA A 145 -15.55 15.01 -14.43
N ARG A 146 -14.44 14.43 -14.92
CA ARG A 146 -14.31 14.10 -16.36
C ARG A 146 -15.26 13.01 -16.78
N ILE A 147 -15.51 11.99 -15.96
CA ILE A 147 -16.51 10.95 -16.22
C ILE A 147 -17.91 11.56 -16.41
N GLN A 148 -18.27 12.53 -15.57
CA GLN A 148 -19.59 13.20 -15.63
C GLN A 148 -19.75 14.05 -16.91
N THR A 149 -18.68 14.69 -17.40
CA THR A 149 -18.75 15.61 -18.54
C THR A 149 -18.52 14.93 -19.89
N ALA A 150 -17.68 13.92 -19.97
CA ALA A 150 -17.22 13.33 -21.23
C ALA A 150 -17.39 11.81 -21.31
N GLY A 151 -17.88 11.19 -20.25
CA GLY A 151 -18.02 9.75 -20.14
C GLY A 151 -16.74 9.02 -19.72
N TRP A 152 -16.90 7.75 -19.37
CA TRP A 152 -15.81 6.97 -18.77
C TRP A 152 -14.69 6.60 -19.75
N ARG A 153 -15.01 6.34 -21.03
CA ARG A 153 -14.00 5.98 -22.06
C ARG A 153 -13.04 7.12 -22.31
N GLU A 154 -13.56 8.34 -22.46
CA GLU A 154 -12.74 9.54 -22.63
C GLU A 154 -11.95 9.87 -21.38
N ALA A 155 -12.54 9.70 -20.19
CA ALA A 155 -11.83 9.87 -18.94
C ALA A 155 -10.65 8.90 -18.81
N TRP A 156 -10.82 7.62 -19.18
CA TRP A 156 -9.73 6.63 -19.17
C TRP A 156 -8.68 6.89 -20.25
N SER A 157 -9.09 7.36 -21.43
CA SER A 157 -8.15 7.81 -22.47
C SER A 157 -7.30 8.98 -22.00
N ASN A 158 -7.89 9.94 -21.29
CA ASN A 158 -7.16 11.05 -20.67
C ASN A 158 -6.20 10.57 -19.57
N VAL A 159 -6.59 9.59 -18.75
CA VAL A 159 -5.69 8.95 -17.78
C VAL A 159 -4.50 8.31 -18.50
N ALA A 160 -4.73 7.57 -19.59
CA ALA A 160 -3.66 6.97 -20.39
C ALA A 160 -2.72 8.05 -20.97
N LEU A 161 -3.27 9.15 -21.47
CA LEU A 161 -2.49 10.29 -22.00
C LEU A 161 -1.63 10.93 -20.90
N VAL A 162 -2.17 11.19 -19.73
CA VAL A 162 -1.42 11.74 -18.58
C VAL A 162 -0.30 10.79 -18.15
N LEU A 163 -0.57 9.48 -18.12
CA LEU A 163 0.47 8.49 -17.84
C LEU A 163 1.56 8.48 -18.92
N ALA A 164 1.18 8.46 -20.19
CA ALA A 164 2.11 8.37 -21.32
C ALA A 164 2.94 9.66 -21.50
N ALA A 165 2.29 10.82 -21.52
CA ALA A 165 2.94 12.09 -21.79
C ALA A 165 3.53 12.77 -20.56
N GLY A 166 3.00 12.49 -19.36
CA GLY A 166 3.46 13.09 -18.11
C GLY A 166 4.35 12.15 -17.31
N VAL A 167 3.81 11.00 -16.89
CA VAL A 167 4.51 10.14 -15.93
C VAL A 167 5.66 9.35 -16.55
N VAL A 168 5.48 8.79 -17.76
CA VAL A 168 6.54 8.02 -18.45
C VAL A 168 7.80 8.87 -18.68
N PRO A 169 7.75 10.06 -19.29
CA PRO A 169 8.93 10.90 -19.48
C PRO A 169 9.54 11.31 -18.12
N LEU A 170 8.71 11.63 -17.14
CA LEU A 170 9.17 12.00 -15.81
C LEU A 170 9.96 10.84 -15.14
N VAL A 171 9.48 9.59 -15.29
CA VAL A 171 10.18 8.41 -14.79
C VAL A 171 11.51 8.22 -15.51
N VAL A 172 11.51 8.29 -16.82
CA VAL A 172 12.71 8.09 -17.65
C VAL A 172 13.78 9.17 -17.38
N LEU A 173 13.39 10.40 -17.13
CA LEU A 173 14.31 11.52 -16.94
C LEU A 173 14.79 11.65 -15.47
N VAL A 174 13.89 11.45 -14.52
CA VAL A 174 14.14 11.78 -13.10
C VAL A 174 14.46 10.56 -12.27
N LEU A 175 13.83 9.40 -12.55
CA LEU A 175 14.06 8.21 -11.76
C LEU A 175 15.46 7.66 -12.07
N ARG A 176 16.31 7.65 -11.05
CA ARG A 176 17.64 7.07 -11.10
C ARG A 176 17.69 5.88 -10.16
N ASP A 177 18.46 4.87 -10.54
CA ASP A 177 18.82 3.84 -9.56
C ASP A 177 19.73 4.50 -8.52
N PRO A 178 19.48 4.29 -7.20
CA PRO A 178 20.46 4.69 -6.20
C PRO A 178 21.78 4.05 -6.57
N VAL A 179 22.85 4.83 -6.47
CA VAL A 179 24.20 4.39 -6.84
C VAL A 179 24.48 3.09 -6.08
N ARG A 180 24.50 1.96 -6.81
CA ARG A 180 25.14 0.76 -6.28
C ARG A 180 26.57 1.20 -6.02
N SER A 181 26.99 1.24 -4.77
CA SER A 181 28.40 1.37 -4.45
C SER A 181 29.09 0.22 -5.17
N ILE A 182 29.73 0.58 -6.29
CA ILE A 182 30.61 -0.34 -7.01
C ILE A 182 31.68 -0.68 -5.99
N SER A 183 31.63 -1.91 -5.47
CA SER A 183 32.78 -2.45 -4.74
C SER A 183 33.96 -2.36 -5.69
N LEU A 184 34.67 -1.26 -5.60
CA LEU A 184 35.99 -1.14 -6.19
C LEU A 184 36.87 -2.17 -5.47
N LYS A 185 36.90 -3.41 -6.00
CA LYS A 185 38.04 -4.29 -5.82
C LYS A 185 39.22 -3.66 -6.55
N GLY A 186 39.74 -2.58 -5.97
CA GLY A 186 41.00 -1.99 -6.31
C GLY A 186 41.93 -2.20 -5.13
N PRO A 187 43.27 -2.41 -5.36
CA PRO A 187 44.20 -2.56 -4.29
C PRO A 187 44.20 -1.29 -3.43
N THR A 188 44.15 -1.50 -2.12
CA THR A 188 44.31 -0.46 -1.11
C THR A 188 45.57 0.33 -1.36
N HIS A 189 45.44 1.55 -1.82
CA HIS A 189 46.48 2.58 -1.69
C HIS A 189 45.95 3.69 -0.78
N ASP A 190 46.67 3.85 0.30
CA ASP A 190 46.76 4.87 1.32
C ASP A 190 45.88 6.14 1.25
N GLY A 191 45.13 6.32 2.36
CA GLY A 191 45.10 7.57 3.08
C GLY A 191 44.31 8.73 2.52
N LEU A 192 42.96 8.67 2.59
CA LEU A 192 42.13 9.88 2.80
C LEU A 192 40.82 9.51 3.51
N PRO A 193 40.29 10.32 4.42
CA PRO A 193 39.04 10.02 5.12
C PRO A 193 37.86 10.17 4.15
N THR A 194 37.41 9.05 3.64
CA THR A 194 36.20 8.98 2.81
C THR A 194 34.99 9.04 3.77
N ASP A 195 34.07 9.92 3.48
CA ASP A 195 32.83 10.17 4.16
C ASP A 195 32.26 8.99 4.96
N LEU A 196 32.11 9.18 6.28
CA LEU A 196 31.51 8.22 7.21
C LEU A 196 30.12 7.75 6.74
N ASP A 197 29.37 8.61 6.05
CA ASP A 197 28.08 8.29 5.45
C ASP A 197 28.17 7.28 4.31
N THR A 198 29.25 7.33 3.50
CA THR A 198 29.46 6.38 2.39
C THR A 198 29.82 4.99 2.92
N ARG A 199 30.57 4.89 4.00
CA ARG A 199 30.89 3.60 4.66
C ARG A 199 29.67 2.96 5.31
N ALA A 200 28.81 3.74 5.94
CA ALA A 200 27.55 3.25 6.52
C ALA A 200 26.62 2.68 5.43
N MET A 201 26.54 3.34 4.27
CA MET A 201 25.74 2.84 3.13
C MET A 201 26.32 1.55 2.53
N VAL A 202 27.65 1.42 2.43
CA VAL A 202 28.31 0.21 1.91
C VAL A 202 28.08 -1.00 2.83
N HIS A 203 28.16 -0.81 4.15
CA HIS A 203 27.91 -1.89 5.12
C HIS A 203 26.45 -2.37 5.13
N ASP A 204 25.49 -1.48 4.85
CA ASP A 204 24.05 -1.84 4.81
C ASP A 204 23.71 -2.65 3.54
N GLU A 205 24.42 -2.43 2.42
CA GLU A 205 24.26 -3.22 1.20
C GLU A 205 24.83 -4.66 1.34
N GLU A 206 25.89 -4.84 2.10
CA GLU A 206 26.49 -6.17 2.32
C GLU A 206 25.70 -7.03 3.33
N GLY A 207 24.89 -6.41 4.19
CA GLY A 207 24.21 -7.06 5.32
C GLY A 207 22.73 -7.43 5.15
N GLY A 208 22.09 -7.11 4.01
CA GLY A 208 20.65 -7.31 3.81
C GLY A 208 20.24 -8.79 3.76
N ALA A 209 19.08 -9.12 4.39
CA ALA A 209 18.52 -10.47 4.37
C ALA A 209 18.03 -10.85 2.97
N THR A 210 18.21 -12.12 2.60
CA THR A 210 17.57 -12.69 1.40
C THR A 210 16.09 -12.91 1.65
N LEU A 211 15.27 -13.02 0.58
CA LEU A 211 13.85 -13.34 0.71
C LEU A 211 13.61 -14.62 1.53
N ASN A 212 14.41 -15.67 1.28
CA ASN A 212 14.26 -16.93 2.01
C ASN A 212 14.56 -16.79 3.51
N GLN A 213 15.56 -15.97 3.86
CA GLN A 213 15.84 -15.62 5.26
C GLN A 213 14.69 -14.83 5.87
N ALA A 214 14.17 -13.81 5.17
CA ALA A 214 13.04 -13.01 5.64
C ALA A 214 11.79 -13.88 5.88
N LEU A 215 11.42 -14.74 4.93
CA LEU A 215 10.26 -15.63 5.02
C LEU A 215 10.35 -16.65 6.19
N ARG A 216 11.56 -16.98 6.65
CA ARG A 216 11.77 -17.85 7.82
C ARG A 216 11.63 -17.13 9.15
N THR A 217 11.56 -15.81 9.16
CA THR A 217 11.41 -15.02 10.39
C THR A 217 9.94 -14.89 10.81
N LYS A 218 9.67 -15.00 12.10
CA LYS A 218 8.34 -14.73 12.67
C LYS A 218 7.93 -13.26 12.43
N ALA A 219 8.92 -12.34 12.36
CA ALA A 219 8.68 -10.93 12.10
C ALA A 219 8.03 -10.68 10.75
N PHE A 220 8.49 -11.35 9.67
CA PHE A 220 7.89 -11.22 8.35
C PHE A 220 6.39 -11.54 8.38
N TRP A 221 6.02 -12.70 8.90
CA TRP A 221 4.64 -13.16 8.92
C TRP A 221 3.75 -12.35 9.84
N LEU A 222 4.31 -11.84 10.93
CA LEU A 222 3.56 -10.96 11.84
C LEU A 222 3.22 -9.63 11.17
N PHE A 223 4.21 -8.93 10.58
CA PHE A 223 3.98 -7.65 9.92
C PHE A 223 3.18 -7.79 8.61
N ALA A 224 3.44 -8.84 7.83
CA ALA A 224 2.64 -9.16 6.66
C ALA A 224 1.20 -9.53 7.04
N GLY A 225 1.01 -10.32 8.09
CA GLY A 225 -0.30 -10.69 8.63
C GLY A 225 -1.07 -9.50 9.21
N ALA A 226 -0.39 -8.60 9.90
CA ALA A 226 -0.98 -7.34 10.38
C ALA A 226 -1.49 -6.47 9.23
N ALA A 227 -0.66 -6.27 8.21
CA ALA A 227 -1.02 -5.50 7.02
C ALA A 227 -2.12 -6.19 6.20
N ALA A 228 -2.07 -7.53 6.09
CA ALA A 228 -3.08 -8.33 5.43
C ALA A 228 -4.45 -8.23 6.13
N SER A 229 -4.47 -8.36 7.46
CA SER A 229 -5.69 -8.22 8.26
C SER A 229 -6.27 -6.82 8.14
N PHE A 230 -5.43 -5.78 8.22
CA PHE A 230 -5.86 -4.41 7.99
C PHE A 230 -6.48 -4.23 6.61
N ASN A 231 -5.82 -4.69 5.54
CA ASN A 231 -6.30 -4.53 4.16
C ASN A 231 -7.58 -5.34 3.89
N LEU A 232 -7.72 -6.54 4.46
CA LEU A 232 -8.94 -7.33 4.39
C LEU A 232 -10.12 -6.56 5.00
N ILE A 233 -9.95 -6.08 6.23
CA ILE A 233 -10.99 -5.37 6.96
C ILE A 233 -11.31 -4.03 6.28
N ALA A 234 -10.28 -3.25 5.91
CA ALA A 234 -10.46 -1.96 5.23
C ALA A 234 -11.16 -2.09 3.88
N SER A 235 -10.88 -3.15 3.12
CA SER A 235 -11.54 -3.43 1.85
C SER A 235 -13.00 -3.83 2.04
N GLY A 236 -13.30 -4.67 3.04
CA GLY A 236 -14.66 -5.03 3.40
C GLY A 236 -15.46 -3.84 3.92
N LEU A 237 -14.90 -3.06 4.85
CA LEU A 237 -15.50 -1.81 5.32
C LEU A 237 -15.76 -0.85 4.16
N GLY A 238 -14.78 -0.68 3.24
CA GLY A 238 -14.91 0.22 2.11
C GLY A 238 -16.12 -0.07 1.24
N LEU A 239 -16.50 -1.34 1.06
CA LEU A 239 -17.67 -1.73 0.28
C LEU A 239 -18.98 -1.69 1.10
N PHE A 240 -18.92 -2.03 2.38
CA PHE A 240 -20.10 -2.21 3.23
C PHE A 240 -20.31 -1.07 4.26
N ASN A 241 -19.53 0.01 4.21
CA ASN A 241 -19.62 1.11 5.16
C ASN A 241 -21.05 1.66 5.31
N GLU A 242 -21.75 1.89 4.20
CA GLU A 242 -23.12 2.39 4.22
C GLU A 242 -24.06 1.39 4.90
N ALA A 243 -23.96 0.13 4.52
CA ALA A 243 -24.80 -0.93 5.10
C ALA A 243 -24.55 -1.09 6.60
N ILE A 244 -23.29 -0.98 7.04
CA ILE A 244 -22.93 -1.03 8.47
C ILE A 244 -23.53 0.18 9.22
N LEU A 245 -23.42 1.39 8.68
CA LEU A 245 -23.98 2.57 9.32
C LEU A 245 -25.50 2.51 9.40
N VAL A 246 -26.17 2.05 8.33
CA VAL A 246 -27.63 1.86 8.32
C VAL A 246 -28.05 0.79 9.33
N GLU A 247 -27.32 -0.33 9.44
CA GLU A 247 -27.56 -1.37 10.47
C GLU A 247 -27.48 -0.79 11.88
N ARG A 248 -26.62 0.22 12.10
CA ARG A 248 -26.45 0.90 13.38
C ARG A 248 -27.47 2.05 13.60
N GLY A 249 -28.39 2.27 12.68
CA GLY A 249 -29.43 3.30 12.78
C GLY A 249 -28.99 4.69 12.31
N PHE A 250 -27.86 4.80 11.62
CA PHE A 250 -27.41 6.07 11.07
C PHE A 250 -27.98 6.33 9.68
N ALA A 251 -28.26 7.60 9.37
CA ALA A 251 -28.69 7.98 8.04
C ALA A 251 -27.55 7.80 7.01
N PRO A 252 -27.82 7.31 5.79
CA PRO A 252 -26.81 7.17 4.73
C PRO A 252 -26.05 8.46 4.41
N SER A 253 -26.70 9.61 4.61
CA SER A 253 -26.10 10.93 4.43
C SER A 253 -24.92 11.25 5.36
N MET A 254 -24.73 10.48 6.45
CA MET A 254 -23.60 10.63 7.36
C MET A 254 -22.32 9.98 6.85
N LEU A 255 -22.41 9.05 5.89
CA LEU A 255 -21.27 8.32 5.36
C LEU A 255 -20.17 9.24 4.79
N PRO A 256 -20.46 10.24 3.93
CA PRO A 256 -19.42 11.13 3.41
C PRO A 256 -18.67 11.89 4.51
N ALA A 257 -19.38 12.39 5.52
CA ALA A 257 -18.78 13.11 6.64
C ALA A 257 -17.90 12.19 7.51
N PHE A 258 -18.34 10.96 7.77
CA PHE A 258 -17.57 9.94 8.50
C PHE A 258 -16.29 9.56 7.75
N LEU A 259 -16.38 9.33 6.42
CA LEU A 259 -15.21 9.00 5.59
C LEU A 259 -14.24 10.18 5.48
N ALA A 260 -14.74 11.41 5.32
CA ALA A 260 -13.91 12.60 5.30
C ALA A 260 -13.18 12.82 6.64
N GLY A 261 -13.89 12.64 7.76
CA GLY A 261 -13.31 12.73 9.10
C GLY A 261 -12.21 11.70 9.34
N THR A 262 -12.45 10.43 9.01
CA THR A 262 -11.45 9.36 9.13
C THR A 262 -10.25 9.60 8.21
N ALA A 263 -10.45 10.13 7.01
CA ALA A 263 -9.37 10.47 6.08
C ALA A 263 -8.48 11.61 6.62
N LEU A 264 -9.06 12.66 7.17
CA LEU A 264 -8.31 13.75 7.81
C LEU A 264 -7.50 13.26 9.01
N LEU A 265 -8.10 12.45 9.86
CA LEU A 265 -7.42 11.83 11.01
C LEU A 265 -6.30 10.89 10.57
N SER A 266 -6.45 10.21 9.44
CA SER A 266 -5.41 9.37 8.85
C SER A 266 -4.16 10.18 8.48
N LEU A 267 -4.29 11.42 7.97
CA LEU A 267 -3.15 12.29 7.73
C LEU A 267 -2.38 12.60 9.04
N GLY A 268 -3.12 12.85 10.13
CA GLY A 268 -2.53 13.01 11.45
C GLY A 268 -1.79 11.75 11.91
N GLY A 269 -2.40 10.58 11.72
CA GLY A 269 -1.80 9.28 12.02
C GLY A 269 -0.51 9.02 11.24
N GLN A 270 -0.46 9.40 9.96
CA GLN A 270 0.75 9.30 9.13
C GLN A 270 1.89 10.18 9.66
N ALA A 271 1.59 11.44 10.00
CA ALA A 271 2.58 12.38 10.53
C ALA A 271 3.15 11.90 11.89
N VAL A 272 2.26 11.53 12.80
CA VAL A 272 2.63 11.03 14.14
C VAL A 272 3.49 9.76 14.03
N THR A 273 3.13 8.83 13.15
CA THR A 273 3.90 7.59 12.98
C THR A 273 5.30 7.84 12.44
N GLY A 274 5.45 8.75 11.47
CA GLY A 274 6.76 9.12 10.95
C GLY A 274 7.71 9.66 12.03
N TRP A 275 7.15 10.39 13.02
CA TRP A 275 7.90 10.84 14.20
C TRP A 275 8.14 9.69 15.19
N MET A 276 7.13 8.86 15.46
CA MET A 276 7.22 7.77 16.44
C MET A 276 8.25 6.70 16.06
N ILE A 277 8.35 6.33 14.80
CA ILE A 277 9.31 5.31 14.32
C ILE A 277 10.76 5.70 14.63
N GLN A 278 11.07 7.00 14.71
CA GLN A 278 12.42 7.47 15.04
C GLN A 278 12.73 7.37 16.54
N ARG A 279 11.72 7.43 17.41
CA ARG A 279 11.89 7.55 18.87
C ARG A 279 11.52 6.29 19.63
N PHE A 280 10.63 5.48 19.08
CA PHE A 280 10.09 4.30 19.74
C PHE A 280 10.41 3.03 18.96
N ARG A 281 10.41 1.91 19.66
CA ARG A 281 10.58 0.59 19.06
C ARG A 281 9.40 0.29 18.12
N LEU A 282 9.70 -0.27 16.97
CA LEU A 282 8.72 -0.63 15.93
C LEU A 282 7.57 -1.50 16.46
N GLN A 283 7.88 -2.41 17.42
CA GLN A 283 6.88 -3.24 18.09
C GLN A 283 5.81 -2.41 18.81
N LEU A 284 6.25 -1.38 19.55
CA LEU A 284 5.34 -0.51 20.31
C LEU A 284 4.43 0.29 19.36
N VAL A 285 5.01 0.86 18.31
CA VAL A 285 4.26 1.65 17.32
C VAL A 285 3.23 0.77 16.60
N SER A 286 3.61 -0.46 16.25
CA SER A 286 2.71 -1.44 15.62
C SER A 286 1.59 -1.89 16.57
N ALA A 287 1.93 -2.19 17.82
CA ALA A 287 0.94 -2.57 18.84
C ALA A 287 -0.07 -1.45 19.10
N LEU A 288 0.39 -0.19 19.16
CA LEU A 288 -0.48 0.96 19.31
C LEU A 288 -1.41 1.14 18.10
N SER A 289 -0.86 1.07 16.89
CA SER A 289 -1.65 1.17 15.65
C SER A 289 -2.77 0.13 15.59
N LEU A 290 -2.42 -1.14 15.83
CA LEU A 290 -3.38 -2.24 15.79
C LEU A 290 -4.36 -2.19 16.97
N GLY A 291 -3.93 -1.73 18.14
CA GLY A 291 -4.79 -1.49 19.30
C GLY A 291 -5.82 -0.40 19.05
N LEU A 292 -5.41 0.72 18.43
CA LEU A 292 -6.34 1.77 18.01
C LEU A 292 -7.32 1.26 16.95
N TYR A 293 -6.85 0.44 15.99
CA TYR A 293 -7.74 -0.13 14.98
C TYR A 293 -8.77 -1.07 15.60
N ALA A 294 -8.34 -1.93 16.52
CA ALA A 294 -9.25 -2.81 17.28
C ALA A 294 -10.29 -2.02 18.07
N LEU A 295 -9.87 -0.96 18.76
CA LEU A 295 -10.76 -0.06 19.51
C LEU A 295 -11.79 0.60 18.59
N GLY A 296 -11.35 1.07 17.42
CA GLY A 296 -12.23 1.67 16.43
C GLY A 296 -13.25 0.69 15.86
N LEU A 297 -12.84 -0.56 15.55
CA LEU A 297 -13.74 -1.61 15.06
C LEU A 297 -14.78 -2.01 16.10
N ALA A 298 -14.35 -2.23 17.35
CA ALA A 298 -15.26 -2.55 18.45
C ALA A 298 -16.23 -1.38 18.75
N GLY A 299 -15.71 -0.15 18.73
CA GLY A 299 -16.52 1.05 18.88
C GLY A 299 -17.56 1.21 17.77
N LEU A 300 -17.20 0.94 16.50
CA LEU A 300 -18.12 0.97 15.38
C LEU A 300 -19.23 -0.08 15.53
N ALA A 301 -18.89 -1.25 16.06
CA ALA A 301 -19.87 -2.30 16.37
C ALA A 301 -20.86 -1.91 17.47
N MET A 302 -20.52 -0.97 18.33
CA MET A 302 -21.37 -0.52 19.46
C MET A 302 -22.05 0.83 19.21
N ALA A 303 -21.59 1.59 18.23
CA ALA A 303 -22.08 2.93 17.97
C ALA A 303 -23.57 2.92 17.61
N SER A 304 -24.35 3.77 18.26
CA SER A 304 -25.79 3.99 18.03
C SER A 304 -26.18 5.47 18.01
N GLN A 305 -25.23 6.35 18.39
CA GLN A 305 -25.44 7.79 18.43
C GLN A 305 -24.35 8.55 17.66
N VAL A 306 -24.68 9.69 17.08
CA VAL A 306 -23.79 10.47 16.21
C VAL A 306 -22.48 10.85 16.91
N TRP A 307 -22.53 11.26 18.17
CA TRP A 307 -21.32 11.58 18.93
C TRP A 307 -20.38 10.38 19.13
N GLN A 308 -20.94 9.16 19.26
CA GLN A 308 -20.15 7.93 19.33
C GLN A 308 -19.45 7.65 18.00
N LEU A 309 -20.15 7.90 16.87
CA LEU A 309 -19.55 7.75 15.54
C LEU A 309 -18.36 8.71 15.33
N VAL A 310 -18.46 9.94 15.85
CA VAL A 310 -17.34 10.91 15.83
C VAL A 310 -16.16 10.42 16.67
N ILE A 311 -16.42 9.90 17.88
CA ILE A 311 -15.37 9.33 18.74
C ILE A 311 -14.71 8.12 18.08
N VAL A 312 -15.46 7.24 17.44
CA VAL A 312 -14.96 6.06 16.74
C VAL A 312 -14.13 6.41 15.51
N ALA A 313 -14.46 7.51 14.82
CA ALA A 313 -13.67 7.98 13.68
C ALA A 313 -12.20 8.29 14.07
N ILE A 314 -11.95 8.71 15.31
CA ILE A 314 -10.60 9.06 15.78
C ILE A 314 -9.66 7.84 15.75
N PRO A 315 -9.91 6.74 16.48
CA PRO A 315 -9.02 5.60 16.45
C PRO A 315 -8.96 4.91 15.07
N LEU A 316 -10.07 4.86 14.32
CA LEU A 316 -10.08 4.29 12.97
C LEU A 316 -9.19 5.09 12.00
N GLY A 317 -9.34 6.41 11.99
CA GLY A 317 -8.55 7.28 11.11
C GLY A 317 -7.07 7.26 11.48
N LEU A 318 -6.74 7.49 12.76
CA LEU A 318 -5.34 7.45 13.23
C LEU A 318 -4.69 6.11 12.91
N ALA A 319 -5.35 4.98 13.21
CA ALA A 319 -4.84 3.65 12.94
C ALA A 319 -4.60 3.40 11.45
N ALA A 320 -5.50 3.86 10.57
CA ALA A 320 -5.33 3.75 9.13
C ALA A 320 -4.05 4.45 8.65
N GLY A 321 -3.82 5.68 9.11
CA GLY A 321 -2.60 6.43 8.80
C GLY A 321 -1.35 5.76 9.36
N MET A 322 -1.40 5.32 10.61
CA MET A 322 -0.29 4.64 11.28
C MET A 322 0.10 3.34 10.55
N THR A 323 -0.88 2.49 10.24
CA THR A 323 -0.66 1.22 9.55
C THR A 323 -0.06 1.43 8.16
N MET A 324 -0.48 2.46 7.45
CA MET A 324 0.05 2.79 6.12
C MET A 324 1.56 3.11 6.16
N VAL A 325 1.99 3.98 7.08
CA VAL A 325 3.40 4.33 7.23
C VAL A 325 4.22 3.14 7.72
N LEU A 326 3.72 2.38 8.69
CA LEU A 326 4.35 1.16 9.19
C LEU A 326 4.59 0.15 8.06
N PHE A 327 3.57 -0.15 7.28
CA PHE A 327 3.68 -1.09 6.17
C PHE A 327 4.72 -0.66 5.12
N PHE A 328 4.84 0.63 4.89
CA PHE A 328 5.81 1.15 3.91
C PHE A 328 7.25 1.13 4.44
N SER A 329 7.46 1.33 5.74
CA SER A 329 8.80 1.48 6.33
C SER A 329 9.41 0.20 6.88
N VAL A 330 8.59 -0.74 7.37
CA VAL A 330 9.04 -1.91 8.15
C VAL A 330 10.04 -2.81 7.40
N TRP A 331 9.84 -3.01 6.10
CA TRP A 331 10.63 -3.97 5.32
C TRP A 331 12.08 -3.54 5.14
N GLY A 332 12.30 -2.27 4.81
CA GLY A 332 13.64 -1.70 4.71
C GLY A 332 14.36 -1.65 6.05
N GLU A 333 13.61 -1.38 7.14
CA GLU A 333 14.18 -1.31 8.49
C GLU A 333 14.58 -2.68 9.07
N LEU A 334 13.81 -3.73 8.78
CA LEU A 334 14.08 -5.07 9.33
C LEU A 334 15.06 -5.88 8.49
N TYR A 335 15.03 -5.73 7.17
CA TYR A 335 15.72 -6.65 6.26
C TYR A 335 16.78 -5.99 5.38
N GLY A 336 16.95 -4.68 5.49
CA GLY A 336 17.92 -3.92 4.68
C GLY A 336 17.50 -3.76 3.21
N GLN A 337 18.42 -3.22 2.38
CA GLN A 337 18.09 -2.77 1.03
C GLN A 337 18.39 -3.78 -0.07
N ARG A 338 19.27 -4.76 0.19
CA ARG A 338 19.84 -5.67 -0.84
C ARG A 338 18.79 -6.44 -1.64
N HIS A 339 17.79 -6.98 -0.98
CA HIS A 339 16.70 -7.77 -1.58
C HIS A 339 15.32 -7.20 -1.26
N LEU A 340 15.26 -5.88 -0.99
CA LEU A 340 14.05 -5.19 -0.55
C LEU A 340 12.89 -5.40 -1.51
N GLY A 341 13.14 -5.37 -2.82
CA GLY A 341 12.08 -5.54 -3.83
C GLY A 341 11.37 -6.88 -3.73
N ARG A 342 12.11 -7.96 -3.55
CA ARG A 342 11.53 -9.31 -3.40
C ARG A 342 10.76 -9.45 -2.10
N ILE A 343 11.29 -8.91 -0.99
CA ILE A 343 10.65 -8.94 0.34
C ILE A 343 9.38 -8.09 0.33
N GLN A 344 9.48 -6.85 -0.15
CA GLN A 344 8.37 -5.93 -0.30
C GLN A 344 7.29 -6.48 -1.25
N GLY A 345 7.70 -7.05 -2.38
CA GLY A 345 6.79 -7.66 -3.35
C GLY A 345 6.02 -8.84 -2.77
N SER A 346 6.69 -9.70 -2.00
CA SER A 346 6.04 -10.83 -1.33
C SER A 346 5.03 -10.36 -0.27
N ALA A 347 5.39 -9.37 0.54
CA ALA A 347 4.49 -8.76 1.52
C ALA A 347 3.30 -8.07 0.85
N GLN A 348 3.54 -7.33 -0.23
CA GLN A 348 2.49 -6.67 -1.01
C GLN A 348 1.53 -7.68 -1.63
N MET A 349 2.04 -8.81 -2.13
CA MET A 349 1.20 -9.90 -2.66
C MET A 349 0.22 -10.39 -1.61
N VAL A 350 0.69 -10.66 -0.39
CA VAL A 350 -0.17 -11.11 0.73
C VAL A 350 -1.25 -10.08 1.04
N THR A 351 -0.92 -8.79 1.07
CA THR A 351 -1.90 -7.73 1.36
C THR A 351 -2.92 -7.55 0.25
N VAL A 352 -2.53 -7.67 -1.02
CA VAL A 352 -3.46 -7.56 -2.16
C VAL A 352 -4.43 -8.75 -2.19
N LEU A 353 -3.92 -9.97 -1.97
CA LEU A 353 -4.76 -11.17 -1.84
C LEU A 353 -5.78 -11.02 -0.71
N SER A 354 -5.35 -10.58 0.46
CA SER A 354 -6.23 -10.36 1.62
C SER A 354 -7.27 -9.27 1.36
N SER A 355 -6.88 -8.18 0.71
CA SER A 355 -7.80 -7.11 0.32
C SER A 355 -8.89 -7.60 -0.64
N ALA A 356 -8.56 -8.49 -1.58
CA ALA A 356 -9.54 -9.06 -2.50
C ALA A 356 -10.58 -9.94 -1.77
N MET A 357 -10.18 -10.58 -0.66
CA MET A 357 -11.08 -11.43 0.14
C MET A 357 -11.98 -10.63 1.09
N GLY A 358 -11.63 -9.38 1.42
CA GLY A 358 -12.38 -8.56 2.37
C GLY A 358 -13.88 -8.47 2.09
N PRO A 359 -14.30 -8.01 0.89
CA PRO A 359 -15.72 -7.93 0.52
C PRO A 359 -16.44 -9.28 0.62
N VAL A 360 -15.77 -10.39 0.28
CA VAL A 360 -16.35 -11.74 0.34
C VAL A 360 -16.65 -12.13 1.78
N VAL A 361 -15.71 -11.88 2.71
CA VAL A 361 -15.88 -12.17 4.13
C VAL A 361 -17.03 -11.35 4.73
N PHE A 362 -17.12 -10.07 4.37
CA PHE A 362 -18.19 -9.19 4.85
C PHE A 362 -19.56 -9.58 4.28
N ALA A 363 -19.65 -9.93 2.99
CA ALA A 363 -20.86 -10.44 2.37
C ALA A 363 -21.31 -11.77 3.01
N TRP A 364 -20.36 -12.67 3.25
CA TRP A 364 -20.63 -13.94 3.94
C TRP A 364 -21.21 -13.73 5.34
N ALA A 365 -20.62 -12.81 6.11
CA ALA A 365 -21.11 -12.48 7.45
C ALA A 365 -22.54 -11.91 7.40
N GLN A 366 -22.85 -11.02 6.45
CA GLN A 366 -24.18 -10.47 6.26
C GLN A 366 -25.22 -11.56 5.96
N VAL A 367 -24.87 -12.53 5.12
CA VAL A 367 -25.78 -13.63 4.75
C VAL A 367 -26.03 -14.57 5.93
N HIS A 368 -24.97 -14.98 6.65
CA HIS A 368 -25.08 -16.02 7.68
C HIS A 368 -25.44 -15.48 9.05
N TRP A 369 -24.91 -14.33 9.44
CA TRP A 369 -25.18 -13.71 10.75
C TRP A 369 -26.27 -12.64 10.69
N LYS A 370 -26.66 -12.21 9.48
CA LYS A 370 -27.63 -11.13 9.22
C LYS A 370 -27.23 -9.81 9.91
N ALA A 371 -25.99 -9.68 10.30
CA ALA A 371 -25.43 -8.53 11.00
C ALA A 371 -23.93 -8.44 10.81
N PHE A 372 -23.37 -7.22 10.76
CA PHE A 372 -21.93 -6.98 10.70
C PHE A 372 -21.26 -6.95 12.09
N GLY A 373 -22.03 -6.69 13.16
CA GLY A 373 -21.52 -6.56 14.51
C GLY A 373 -20.60 -7.71 14.95
N PRO A 374 -21.01 -8.97 14.85
CA PRO A 374 -20.16 -10.12 15.22
C PRO A 374 -18.84 -10.17 14.44
N LEU A 375 -18.87 -9.85 13.14
CA LEU A 375 -17.65 -9.77 12.33
C LEU A 375 -16.71 -8.66 12.79
N LEU A 376 -17.25 -7.48 13.12
CA LEU A 376 -16.46 -6.36 13.62
C LEU A 376 -15.77 -6.68 14.94
N TYR A 377 -16.45 -7.38 15.87
CA TYR A 377 -15.84 -7.85 17.12
C TYR A 377 -14.76 -8.90 16.87
N LEU A 378 -15.01 -9.87 15.98
CA LEU A 378 -14.02 -10.88 15.61
C LEU A 378 -12.79 -10.22 14.97
N ALA A 379 -13.00 -9.28 14.07
CA ALA A 379 -11.93 -8.50 13.44
C ALA A 379 -11.15 -7.68 14.48
N ALA A 380 -11.83 -7.01 15.41
CA ALA A 380 -11.20 -6.28 16.51
C ALA A 380 -10.36 -7.19 17.39
N ALA A 381 -10.87 -8.35 17.78
CA ALA A 381 -10.15 -9.33 18.59
C ALA A 381 -8.90 -9.85 17.83
N THR A 382 -9.05 -10.20 16.56
CA THR A 382 -7.93 -10.69 15.73
C THR A 382 -6.82 -9.64 15.62
N VAL A 383 -7.17 -8.40 15.30
CA VAL A 383 -6.20 -7.31 15.16
C VAL A 383 -5.53 -6.98 16.51
N LEU A 384 -6.28 -7.02 17.61
CA LEU A 384 -5.73 -6.83 18.95
C LEU A 384 -4.73 -7.93 19.32
N LEU A 385 -5.05 -9.20 19.05
CA LEU A 385 -4.14 -10.32 19.29
C LEU A 385 -2.85 -10.20 18.47
N ILE A 386 -2.94 -9.78 17.20
CA ILE A 386 -1.77 -9.51 16.35
C ILE A 386 -0.96 -8.35 16.95
N GLY A 387 -1.62 -7.29 17.42
CA GLY A 387 -0.96 -6.15 18.08
C GLY A 387 -0.23 -6.55 19.36
N LEU A 388 -0.84 -7.39 20.19
CA LEU A 388 -0.20 -7.95 21.39
C LEU A 388 0.98 -8.84 21.01
N ALA A 389 0.82 -9.71 20.01
CA ALA A 389 1.93 -10.53 19.51
C ALA A 389 3.08 -9.67 18.98
N ALA A 390 2.78 -8.56 18.30
CA ALA A 390 3.79 -7.61 17.83
C ALA A 390 4.58 -6.97 18.98
N ARG A 391 3.95 -6.71 20.13
CA ARG A 391 4.58 -6.09 21.29
C ARG A 391 5.69 -6.96 21.89
N PHE A 392 5.52 -8.29 21.87
CA PHE A 392 6.42 -9.25 22.50
C PHE A 392 7.34 -9.97 21.51
N LEU A 393 7.21 -9.71 20.22
CA LEU A 393 8.03 -10.37 19.20
C LEU A 393 9.49 -9.93 19.30
N PRO A 394 10.45 -10.85 19.43
CA PRO A 394 11.85 -10.51 19.23
C PRO A 394 12.06 -10.15 17.74
N LEU A 395 12.43 -8.90 17.49
CA LEU A 395 12.84 -8.49 16.14
C LEU A 395 14.23 -9.06 15.83
N PRO A 396 14.54 -9.35 14.56
CA PRO A 396 15.90 -9.60 14.15
C PRO A 396 16.77 -8.45 14.67
N GLU A 397 17.89 -8.79 15.31
CA GLU A 397 18.83 -7.75 15.77
C GLU A 397 19.22 -6.90 14.57
N ARG A 398 18.93 -5.59 14.66
CA ARG A 398 19.62 -4.64 13.80
C ARG A 398 21.11 -4.92 14.03
N ARG A 399 21.84 -5.33 13.02
CA ARG A 399 23.29 -5.19 13.06
C ARG A 399 23.52 -3.69 13.22
N SER A 400 23.78 -3.30 14.46
CA SER A 400 24.02 -1.90 14.82
C SER A 400 25.17 -1.42 13.99
N THR A 401 24.95 -0.45 13.11
CA THR A 401 26.04 0.43 12.72
C THR A 401 26.62 0.98 14.02
N PRO A 402 27.91 0.76 14.30
CA PRO A 402 28.52 1.29 15.51
C PRO A 402 28.23 2.80 15.59
N ARG A 403 27.82 3.28 16.74
CA ARG A 403 27.59 4.72 16.91
C ARG A 403 28.87 5.46 16.65
N PRO A 404 28.85 6.67 16.09
CA PRO A 404 30.07 7.46 15.88
C PRO A 404 30.94 7.62 17.16
N SER A 405 30.33 7.51 18.34
CA SER A 405 31.02 7.52 19.62
C SER A 405 31.89 6.29 19.91
N GLU A 406 31.56 5.13 19.34
CA GLU A 406 32.35 3.90 19.56
C GLU A 406 33.65 3.89 18.74
N TYR A 407 33.72 4.70 17.68
CA TYR A 407 34.98 4.87 16.90
C TYR A 407 35.97 5.83 17.56
N LEU A 408 35.51 6.68 18.50
CA LEU A 408 36.39 7.60 19.23
C LEU A 408 37.07 6.96 20.45
N GLU A 409 36.56 5.82 20.93
CA GLU A 409 37.16 5.08 22.05
C GLU A 409 38.21 4.05 21.59
N THR A 410 38.39 3.82 20.30
CA THR A 410 39.36 2.88 19.72
C THR A 410 40.53 3.57 18.99
N LEU A 411 40.59 4.90 19.00
CA LEU A 411 41.71 5.72 18.57
C LEU A 411 42.43 6.34 19.76
#